data_05c3cb3c2f26b852fc1261a746ff04c2
#
_entry.id   05c3cb3c2f26b852fc1261a746ff04c2
#
_cell.length_a   1.000
_cell.length_b   1.000
_cell.length_c   1.000
_cell.angle_alpha   90.00
_cell.angle_beta   90.00
_cell.angle_gamma   90.00
#
_symmetry.space_group_name_H-M   'P 1'
#
loop_
_entity.id
_entity.type
_entity.pdbx_description
1 polymer ?
#
loop_
_entity_poly.entity_id
_entity_poly.type
_entity_poly.pdbx_seq_one_letter_code
_entity_poly.pdbx_strand_id
1 'polypeptide(L)'
;MDILEGRLKDAGFGFAFPAIRVKFKPTEAALRAAEEAGTDLAQAVRKNLRRKERTAAASASVAESASGGAQALGRVVGSLCVVTAADGGAASAMLASWVSQASFDPPGLTVAVKKDRAVEALLVDGAEFSLSVLAEGRERAAVKALSKAFAPGEARLAGVPLLATPPWAVAEGAAAADGANGADADAAAGPPSAAGGAVLAEAAAALRCRVLSRLEAGAHWVLYAAVEDAAVLDEGAAAAVHHRKVGSAY
;
A
#
# COMPACT_ATOMS: atom_id res chain seq x y z
N MET A 1 -42.14 -13.46 12.87
CA MET A 1 -40.68 -13.65 12.75
C MET A 1 -40.01 -12.31 12.60
N ASP A 2 -40.51 -11.43 11.78
CA ASP A 2 -39.93 -10.09 11.57
C ASP A 2 -39.85 -9.24 12.88
N ILE A 3 -40.79 -9.44 13.81
CA ILE A 3 -40.78 -8.80 15.12
C ILE A 3 -39.59 -9.30 15.98
N LEU A 4 -39.28 -10.61 15.92
CA LEU A 4 -38.17 -11.16 16.68
C LEU A 4 -36.83 -10.71 16.13
N GLU A 5 -36.69 -10.73 14.78
CA GLU A 5 -35.49 -10.23 14.11
C GLU A 5 -35.27 -8.73 14.38
N GLY A 6 -36.36 -7.93 14.36
CA GLY A 6 -36.29 -6.51 14.70
C GLY A 6 -35.77 -6.31 16.12
N ARG A 7 -36.38 -6.97 17.12
CA ARG A 7 -35.94 -6.88 18.52
C ARG A 7 -34.51 -7.31 18.77
N LEU A 8 -34.04 -8.35 18.08
CA LEU A 8 -32.64 -8.79 18.19
C LEU A 8 -31.68 -7.79 17.58
N LYS A 9 -32.03 -7.17 16.42
CA LYS A 9 -31.25 -6.08 15.83
C LYS A 9 -31.20 -4.86 16.76
N ASP A 10 -32.32 -4.48 17.35
CA ASP A 10 -32.39 -3.36 18.29
C ASP A 10 -31.55 -3.63 19.56
N ALA A 11 -31.43 -4.89 19.96
CA ALA A 11 -30.53 -5.34 21.02
C ALA A 11 -29.05 -5.47 20.61
N GLY A 12 -28.69 -5.09 19.37
CA GLY A 12 -27.32 -5.10 18.87
C GLY A 12 -26.84 -6.46 18.34
N PHE A 13 -27.71 -7.44 18.13
CA PHE A 13 -27.34 -8.72 17.54
C PHE A 13 -27.28 -8.65 16.01
N GLY A 14 -26.20 -9.16 15.42
CA GLY A 14 -26.06 -9.38 13.99
C GLY A 14 -26.46 -10.80 13.59
N PHE A 15 -27.01 -10.97 12.39
CA PHE A 15 -27.35 -12.28 11.85
C PHE A 15 -26.25 -12.73 10.87
N ALA A 16 -25.75 -13.94 11.05
CA ALA A 16 -24.74 -14.51 10.17
C ALA A 16 -25.34 -15.03 8.85
N PHE A 17 -26.63 -15.39 8.86
CA PHE A 17 -27.40 -15.88 7.70
C PHE A 17 -28.89 -15.61 7.91
N PRO A 18 -29.73 -15.70 6.84
CA PRO A 18 -31.17 -15.55 6.92
C PRO A 18 -31.82 -16.62 7.80
N ALA A 19 -32.92 -16.28 8.46
CA ALA A 19 -33.63 -17.23 9.32
C ALA A 19 -34.16 -18.43 8.53
N ILE A 20 -33.86 -19.63 8.99
CA ILE A 20 -34.39 -20.87 8.43
C ILE A 20 -35.75 -21.13 9.09
N ARG A 21 -36.83 -21.17 8.30
CA ARG A 21 -38.19 -21.40 8.78
C ARG A 21 -38.63 -22.81 8.46
N VAL A 22 -39.03 -23.58 9.49
CA VAL A 22 -39.53 -24.92 9.33
C VAL A 22 -40.94 -25.00 9.93
N LYS A 23 -41.89 -25.47 9.14
CA LYS A 23 -43.26 -25.81 9.61
C LYS A 23 -43.35 -27.32 9.76
N PHE A 24 -43.79 -27.79 10.94
CA PHE A 24 -43.98 -29.22 11.28
C PHE A 24 -42.66 -30.03 11.10
N LYS A 25 -42.69 -31.07 10.26
CA LYS A 25 -41.53 -31.91 10.00
C LYS A 25 -40.58 -31.23 9.01
N PRO A 26 -39.26 -31.17 9.30
CA PRO A 26 -38.30 -30.61 8.38
C PRO A 26 -38.23 -31.44 7.09
N THR A 27 -38.13 -30.78 5.97
CA THR A 27 -37.85 -31.39 4.67
C THR A 27 -36.34 -31.57 4.49
N GLU A 28 -35.92 -32.43 3.54
CA GLU A 28 -34.49 -32.56 3.21
C GLU A 28 -33.84 -31.25 2.80
N ALA A 29 -34.58 -30.41 2.07
CA ALA A 29 -34.11 -29.09 1.69
C ALA A 29 -33.86 -28.18 2.93
N ALA A 30 -34.72 -28.24 3.93
CA ALA A 30 -34.56 -27.50 5.17
C ALA A 30 -33.37 -28.03 6.00
N LEU A 31 -33.11 -29.33 5.97
CA LEU A 31 -31.95 -29.94 6.64
C LEU A 31 -30.65 -29.52 5.96
N ARG A 32 -30.58 -29.56 4.62
CA ARG A 32 -29.40 -29.06 3.87
C ARG A 32 -29.14 -27.58 4.12
N ALA A 33 -30.18 -26.75 4.11
CA ALA A 33 -30.05 -25.32 4.41
C ALA A 33 -29.52 -25.10 5.84
N ALA A 34 -29.87 -25.94 6.80
CA ALA A 34 -29.37 -25.86 8.16
C ALA A 34 -27.88 -26.29 8.26
N GLU A 35 -27.46 -27.31 7.50
CA GLU A 35 -26.05 -27.74 7.43
C GLU A 35 -25.17 -26.65 6.77
N GLU A 36 -25.63 -26.06 5.65
CA GLU A 36 -24.94 -24.94 5.00
C GLU A 36 -24.81 -23.75 5.96
N ALA A 37 -25.90 -23.37 6.64
CA ALA A 37 -25.88 -22.31 7.62
C ALA A 37 -24.94 -22.58 8.79
N GLY A 38 -24.84 -23.83 9.25
CA GLY A 38 -23.87 -24.27 10.25
C GLY A 38 -22.42 -24.11 9.79
N THR A 39 -22.16 -24.44 8.53
CA THR A 39 -20.84 -24.26 7.90
C THR A 39 -20.48 -22.78 7.79
N ASP A 40 -21.42 -21.95 7.32
CA ASP A 40 -21.22 -20.51 7.19
C ASP A 40 -20.99 -19.83 8.55
N LEU A 41 -21.72 -20.25 9.59
CA LEU A 41 -21.51 -19.79 10.95
C LEU A 41 -20.11 -20.14 11.44
N ALA A 42 -19.68 -21.38 11.25
CA ALA A 42 -18.34 -21.82 11.63
C ALA A 42 -17.25 -21.00 10.94
N GLN A 43 -17.42 -20.70 9.64
CA GLN A 43 -16.49 -19.85 8.90
C GLN A 43 -16.50 -18.41 9.41
N ALA A 44 -17.68 -17.84 9.68
CA ALA A 44 -17.82 -16.49 10.23
C ALA A 44 -17.17 -16.37 11.62
N VAL A 45 -17.36 -17.38 12.49
CA VAL A 45 -16.73 -17.44 13.81
C VAL A 45 -15.19 -17.54 13.68
N ARG A 46 -14.68 -18.40 12.82
CA ARG A 46 -13.22 -18.54 12.56
C ARG A 46 -12.63 -17.23 12.04
N LYS A 47 -13.31 -16.55 11.12
CA LYS A 47 -12.88 -15.24 10.60
C LYS A 47 -12.84 -14.17 11.70
N ASN A 48 -13.86 -14.14 12.57
CA ASN A 48 -13.91 -13.21 13.70
C ASN A 48 -12.85 -13.50 14.76
N LEU A 49 -12.57 -14.79 15.07
CA LEU A 49 -11.50 -15.18 15.97
C LEU A 49 -10.14 -14.75 15.44
N ARG A 50 -9.83 -15.04 14.17
CA ARG A 50 -8.59 -14.57 13.53
C ARG A 50 -8.46 -13.05 13.54
N ARG A 51 -9.57 -12.31 13.33
CA ARG A 51 -9.58 -10.85 13.43
C ARG A 51 -9.29 -10.40 14.86
N LYS A 52 -9.88 -11.05 15.86
CA LYS A 52 -9.66 -10.75 17.29
C LYS A 52 -8.21 -11.04 17.70
N GLU A 53 -7.64 -12.16 17.25
CA GLU A 53 -6.23 -12.52 17.46
C GLU A 53 -5.29 -11.50 16.82
N ARG A 54 -5.57 -11.08 15.58
CA ARG A 54 -4.79 -10.02 14.90
C ARG A 54 -4.90 -8.68 15.62
N THR A 55 -6.08 -8.32 16.13
CA THR A 55 -6.28 -7.10 16.92
C THR A 55 -5.55 -7.20 18.27
N ALA A 56 -5.58 -8.36 18.93
CA ALA A 56 -4.85 -8.60 20.18
C ALA A 56 -3.34 -8.57 19.96
N ALA A 57 -2.82 -9.16 18.87
CA ALA A 57 -1.43 -9.09 18.50
C ALA A 57 -1.01 -7.64 18.15
N ALA A 58 -1.85 -6.90 17.46
CA ALA A 58 -1.63 -5.47 17.21
C ALA A 58 -1.62 -4.65 18.51
N SER A 59 -2.52 -4.95 19.45
CA SER A 59 -2.54 -4.29 20.78
C SER A 59 -1.32 -4.63 21.61
N ALA A 60 -0.82 -5.86 21.54
CA ALA A 60 0.43 -6.27 22.20
C ALA A 60 1.64 -5.53 21.60
N SER A 61 1.70 -5.41 20.27
CA SER A 61 2.74 -4.62 19.59
C SER A 61 2.66 -3.12 19.91
N VAL A 62 1.46 -2.60 20.15
CA VAL A 62 1.23 -1.22 20.62
C VAL A 62 1.77 -1.03 22.04
N ALA A 63 1.55 -2.00 22.94
CA ALA A 63 2.10 -1.94 24.30
C ALA A 63 3.63 -2.04 24.29
N GLU A 64 4.21 -2.85 23.42
CA GLU A 64 5.66 -2.95 23.24
C GLU A 64 6.25 -1.68 22.60
N SER A 65 5.53 -1.04 21.66
CA SER A 65 5.91 0.25 21.07
C SER A 65 5.74 1.44 22.02
N ALA A 66 5.07 1.27 23.15
CA ALA A 66 5.00 2.27 24.22
C ALA A 66 6.28 2.32 25.08
N SER A 67 7.27 1.45 24.85
CA SER A 67 8.56 1.51 25.51
C SER A 67 9.26 2.85 25.24
N GLY A 68 10.07 3.32 26.19
CA GLY A 68 10.86 4.56 26.02
C GLY A 68 11.74 4.55 24.77
N GLY A 69 12.25 3.38 24.35
CA GLY A 69 13.01 3.21 23.12
C GLY A 69 12.16 3.47 21.86
N ALA A 70 10.94 2.93 21.81
CA ALA A 70 10.03 3.17 20.68
C ALA A 70 9.58 4.63 20.59
N GLN A 71 9.36 5.27 21.73
CA GLN A 71 9.04 6.71 21.79
C GLN A 71 10.21 7.56 21.29
N ALA A 72 11.44 7.23 21.69
CA ALA A 72 12.64 7.93 21.23
C ALA A 72 12.86 7.74 19.71
N LEU A 73 12.74 6.50 19.21
CA LEU A 73 12.82 6.21 17.77
C LEU A 73 11.75 6.93 16.95
N GLY A 74 10.56 7.13 17.51
CA GLY A 74 9.49 7.91 16.88
C GLY A 74 9.84 9.40 16.68
N ARG A 75 10.92 9.91 17.27
CA ARG A 75 11.45 11.27 17.04
C ARG A 75 12.38 11.35 15.83
N VAL A 76 12.84 10.22 15.32
CA VAL A 76 13.59 10.17 14.07
C VAL A 76 12.56 10.24 12.93
N VAL A 77 12.44 11.41 12.35
CA VAL A 77 11.48 11.69 11.28
C VAL A 77 12.18 11.69 9.91
N GLY A 78 11.45 11.33 8.88
CA GLY A 78 11.91 11.38 7.50
C GLY A 78 10.83 11.96 6.58
N SER A 79 11.23 12.28 5.35
CA SER A 79 10.28 12.71 4.33
C SER A 79 9.26 11.61 4.05
N LEU A 80 8.00 11.99 3.87
CA LEU A 80 6.96 11.09 3.46
C LEU A 80 7.05 10.86 1.95
N CYS A 81 7.26 9.61 1.57
CA CYS A 81 7.46 9.21 0.19
C CYS A 81 6.45 8.12 -0.21
N VAL A 82 6.31 7.91 -1.51
CA VAL A 82 5.64 6.74 -2.09
C VAL A 82 6.66 5.96 -2.91
N VAL A 83 6.83 4.69 -2.57
CA VAL A 83 7.56 3.71 -3.38
C VAL A 83 6.57 3.03 -4.30
N THR A 84 6.86 2.99 -5.59
CA THR A 84 6.10 2.24 -6.60
C THR A 84 7.06 1.33 -7.35
N ALA A 85 6.64 0.10 -7.58
CA ALA A 85 7.39 -0.87 -8.37
C ALA A 85 6.44 -1.65 -9.28
N ALA A 86 6.93 -2.02 -10.46
CA ALA A 86 6.19 -2.82 -11.43
C ALA A 86 7.15 -3.80 -12.12
N ASP A 87 6.70 -5.05 -12.28
CA ASP A 87 7.39 -6.10 -13.00
C ASP A 87 6.39 -7.09 -13.59
N GLY A 88 6.58 -7.49 -14.86
CA GLY A 88 5.83 -8.55 -15.52
C GLY A 88 4.30 -8.43 -15.49
N GLY A 89 3.77 -7.20 -15.40
CA GLY A 89 2.32 -6.93 -15.26
C GLY A 89 1.85 -6.85 -13.80
N ALA A 90 2.68 -7.17 -12.82
CA ALA A 90 2.44 -6.91 -11.41
C ALA A 90 2.91 -5.50 -11.05
N ALA A 91 2.08 -4.74 -10.35
CA ALA A 91 2.44 -3.41 -9.85
C ALA A 91 1.99 -3.25 -8.39
N SER A 92 2.79 -2.54 -7.61
CA SER A 92 2.46 -2.27 -6.22
C SER A 92 3.01 -0.94 -5.76
N ALA A 93 2.44 -0.40 -4.68
CA ALA A 93 2.86 0.85 -4.07
C ALA A 93 2.77 0.80 -2.54
N MET A 94 3.59 1.59 -1.86
CA MET A 94 3.51 1.78 -0.41
C MET A 94 3.95 3.19 0.00
N LEU A 95 3.40 3.67 1.11
CA LEU A 95 3.96 4.81 1.82
C LEU A 95 5.28 4.40 2.49
N ALA A 96 6.28 5.25 2.39
CA ALA A 96 7.58 5.10 3.04
C ALA A 96 8.00 6.41 3.71
N SER A 97 8.36 6.34 4.98
CA SER A 97 8.94 7.47 5.71
C SER A 97 10.32 7.15 6.31
N TRP A 98 10.74 5.89 6.21
CA TRP A 98 12.09 5.49 6.58
C TRP A 98 12.94 5.45 5.33
N VAL A 99 13.20 6.64 4.81
CA VAL A 99 14.01 6.91 3.62
C VAL A 99 15.11 7.86 4.05
N SER A 100 16.33 7.58 3.65
CA SER A 100 17.49 8.43 3.94
C SER A 100 18.45 8.45 2.77
N GLN A 101 19.07 9.59 2.52
CA GLN A 101 20.25 9.68 1.67
C GLN A 101 21.37 8.81 2.25
N ALA A 102 22.09 8.09 1.39
CA ALA A 102 23.12 7.15 1.80
C ALA A 102 24.46 7.34 1.07
N SER A 103 24.48 7.94 -0.11
CA SER A 103 25.68 8.20 -0.89
C SER A 103 25.49 9.42 -1.79
N PHE A 104 26.58 10.16 -2.03
CA PHE A 104 26.62 11.27 -2.99
C PHE A 104 27.20 10.84 -4.34
N ASP A 105 28.14 9.87 -4.34
CA ASP A 105 28.82 9.40 -5.55
C ASP A 105 29.09 7.90 -5.44
N PRO A 106 28.39 7.05 -6.23
CA PRO A 106 27.18 7.41 -6.98
C PRO A 106 26.04 7.80 -6.03
N PRO A 107 25.08 8.64 -6.48
CA PRO A 107 23.93 9.00 -5.67
C PRO A 107 23.16 7.76 -5.23
N GLY A 108 22.85 7.69 -3.93
CA GLY A 108 22.18 6.52 -3.38
C GLY A 108 21.37 6.85 -2.13
N LEU A 109 20.39 5.98 -1.87
CA LEU A 109 19.50 6.11 -0.72
C LEU A 109 19.21 4.75 -0.06
N THR A 110 18.73 4.81 1.17
CA THR A 110 18.17 3.63 1.85
C THR A 110 16.67 3.80 2.03
N VAL A 111 15.95 2.67 1.91
CA VAL A 111 14.52 2.58 2.19
C VAL A 111 14.24 1.37 3.06
N ALA A 112 13.50 1.54 4.16
CA ALA A 112 13.03 0.40 4.93
C ALA A 112 11.64 -0.05 4.45
N VAL A 113 11.52 -1.31 4.02
CA VAL A 113 10.32 -1.94 3.49
C VAL A 113 9.89 -3.05 4.41
N LYS A 114 8.64 -2.98 4.91
CA LYS A 114 8.10 -4.02 5.78
C LYS A 114 7.85 -5.30 5.01
N LYS A 115 8.27 -6.46 5.55
CA LYS A 115 8.22 -7.78 4.92
C LYS A 115 6.82 -8.28 4.54
N ASP A 116 5.76 -7.73 5.12
CA ASP A 116 4.38 -8.09 4.81
C ASP A 116 3.70 -7.21 3.75
N ARG A 117 4.46 -6.30 3.11
CA ARG A 117 3.95 -5.42 2.06
C ARG A 117 4.06 -6.09 0.69
N ALA A 118 3.00 -5.98 -0.12
CA ALA A 118 2.99 -6.58 -1.45
C ALA A 118 4.10 -6.06 -2.38
N VAL A 119 4.54 -4.82 -2.19
CA VAL A 119 5.65 -4.23 -2.96
C VAL A 119 6.99 -4.91 -2.64
N GLU A 120 7.13 -5.54 -1.48
CA GLU A 120 8.36 -6.21 -1.05
C GLU A 120 8.82 -7.28 -2.04
N ALA A 121 7.86 -8.03 -2.61
CA ALA A 121 8.14 -9.07 -3.60
C ALA A 121 8.71 -8.52 -4.93
N LEU A 122 8.47 -7.24 -5.23
CA LEU A 122 8.95 -6.55 -6.43
C LEU A 122 10.29 -5.83 -6.19
N LEU A 123 10.77 -5.73 -4.95
CA LEU A 123 11.96 -4.97 -4.56
C LEU A 123 13.13 -5.91 -4.24
N VAL A 124 13.44 -6.80 -5.17
CA VAL A 124 14.60 -7.71 -5.09
C VAL A 124 15.87 -7.03 -5.60
N ASP A 125 17.04 -7.62 -5.37
CA ASP A 125 18.30 -7.11 -5.89
C ASP A 125 18.26 -6.97 -7.42
N GLY A 126 18.65 -5.83 -7.94
CA GLY A 126 18.57 -5.46 -9.36
C GLY A 126 17.22 -4.87 -9.79
N ALA A 127 16.17 -4.94 -8.97
CA ALA A 127 14.86 -4.39 -9.33
C ALA A 127 14.88 -2.86 -9.38
N GLU A 128 14.13 -2.31 -10.34
CA GLU A 128 13.88 -0.87 -10.44
C GLU A 128 12.61 -0.48 -9.70
N PHE A 129 12.61 0.71 -9.14
CA PHE A 129 11.43 1.31 -8.52
C PHE A 129 11.46 2.83 -8.64
N SER A 130 10.28 3.45 -8.56
CA SER A 130 10.17 4.90 -8.46
C SER A 130 9.90 5.31 -7.01
N LEU A 131 10.56 6.38 -6.57
CA LEU A 131 10.33 7.04 -5.30
C LEU A 131 9.79 8.45 -5.56
N SER A 132 8.55 8.72 -5.17
CA SER A 132 7.94 10.05 -5.19
C SER A 132 8.03 10.67 -3.81
N VAL A 133 8.75 11.78 -3.66
CA VAL A 133 8.81 12.57 -2.42
C VAL A 133 7.57 13.45 -2.36
N LEU A 134 6.67 13.23 -1.41
CA LEU A 134 5.41 13.94 -1.35
C LEU A 134 5.62 15.41 -0.96
N ALA A 135 4.88 16.30 -1.61
CA ALA A 135 4.86 17.73 -1.28
C ALA A 135 4.00 17.98 -0.05
N GLU A 136 4.46 18.85 0.86
CA GLU A 136 3.70 19.27 2.04
C GLU A 136 2.36 19.88 1.64
N GLY A 137 1.28 19.42 2.29
CA GLY A 137 -0.10 19.86 2.02
C GLY A 137 -0.79 19.14 0.85
N ARG A 138 -0.05 18.40 0.01
CA ARG A 138 -0.60 17.63 -1.13
C ARG A 138 -0.58 16.11 -0.94
N GLU A 139 -0.03 15.63 0.17
CA GLU A 139 0.13 14.20 0.48
C GLU A 139 -1.19 13.45 0.74
N ARG A 140 -2.30 14.16 0.95
CA ARG A 140 -3.58 13.59 1.45
C ARG A 140 -4.15 12.48 0.58
N ALA A 141 -4.13 12.63 -0.76
CA ALA A 141 -4.66 11.64 -1.68
C ALA A 141 -3.86 10.32 -1.59
N ALA A 142 -2.54 10.39 -1.65
CA ALA A 142 -1.64 9.25 -1.53
C ALA A 142 -1.75 8.57 -0.15
N VAL A 143 -1.77 9.34 0.94
CA VAL A 143 -1.94 8.81 2.29
C VAL A 143 -3.27 8.08 2.44
N LYS A 144 -4.39 8.66 1.97
CA LYS A 144 -5.70 8.01 2.02
C LYS A 144 -5.74 6.71 1.22
N ALA A 145 -5.14 6.71 0.01
CA ALA A 145 -5.10 5.53 -0.84
C ALA A 145 -4.25 4.41 -0.26
N LEU A 146 -3.08 4.71 0.30
CA LEU A 146 -2.06 3.72 0.69
C LEU A 146 -2.06 3.34 2.17
N SER A 147 -2.85 4.01 3.03
CA SER A 147 -2.96 3.68 4.47
C SER A 147 -3.78 2.42 4.75
N LYS A 148 -4.55 1.92 3.78
CA LYS A 148 -5.39 0.73 3.93
C LYS A 148 -4.59 -0.54 3.67
N ALA A 149 -5.00 -1.65 4.30
CA ALA A 149 -4.53 -2.97 3.90
C ALA A 149 -5.16 -3.34 2.55
N PHE A 150 -4.35 -3.85 1.62
CA PHE A 150 -4.78 -4.21 0.27
C PHE A 150 -4.67 -5.72 0.03
N ALA A 151 -5.55 -6.23 -0.83
CA ALA A 151 -5.40 -7.54 -1.42
C ALA A 151 -4.37 -7.51 -2.57
N PRO A 152 -3.70 -8.62 -2.86
CA PRO A 152 -2.84 -8.72 -4.05
C PRO A 152 -3.64 -8.41 -5.33
N GLY A 153 -3.05 -7.63 -6.25
CA GLY A 153 -3.67 -7.24 -7.51
C GLY A 153 -4.67 -6.07 -7.46
N GLU A 154 -4.92 -5.48 -6.30
CA GLU A 154 -5.78 -4.32 -6.17
C GLU A 154 -5.06 -3.04 -6.65
N ALA A 155 -5.76 -2.18 -7.42
CA ALA A 155 -5.24 -0.91 -7.93
C ALA A 155 -4.98 0.08 -6.77
N ARG A 156 -3.76 0.09 -6.23
CA ARG A 156 -3.41 0.83 -5.02
C ARG A 156 -3.42 2.34 -5.17
N LEU A 157 -3.20 2.83 -6.38
CA LEU A 157 -3.13 4.26 -6.69
C LEU A 157 -4.41 4.79 -7.34
N ALA A 158 -5.53 4.07 -7.25
CA ALA A 158 -6.81 4.55 -7.74
C ALA A 158 -7.19 5.89 -7.09
N GLY A 159 -7.41 6.92 -7.91
CA GLY A 159 -7.74 8.27 -7.46
C GLY A 159 -6.55 9.08 -6.94
N VAL A 160 -5.32 8.61 -7.11
CA VAL A 160 -4.09 9.38 -6.89
C VAL A 160 -3.63 9.92 -8.25
N PRO A 161 -3.41 11.24 -8.41
CA PRO A 161 -2.90 11.79 -9.66
C PRO A 161 -1.49 11.25 -9.98
N LEU A 162 -1.34 10.68 -11.17
CA LEU A 162 -0.08 10.14 -11.67
C LEU A 162 0.39 10.95 -12.88
N LEU A 163 1.69 11.03 -13.08
CA LEU A 163 2.25 11.53 -14.34
C LEU A 163 1.97 10.51 -15.45
N ALA A 164 1.49 10.98 -16.60
CA ALA A 164 1.29 10.16 -17.78
C ALA A 164 2.61 9.54 -18.27
N THR A 165 3.70 10.30 -18.13
CA THR A 165 5.06 9.89 -18.53
C THR A 165 6.02 10.29 -17.40
N PRO A 166 6.86 9.38 -16.90
CA PRO A 166 7.90 9.73 -15.94
C PRO A 166 8.88 10.73 -16.53
N PRO A 167 9.47 11.63 -15.74
CA PRO A 167 10.38 12.67 -16.23
C PRO A 167 11.57 12.15 -17.03
N TRP A 168 12.10 10.98 -16.65
CA TRP A 168 13.24 10.33 -17.32
C TRP A 168 12.90 9.67 -18.66
N ALA A 169 11.65 9.28 -18.90
CA ALA A 169 11.24 8.69 -20.19
C ALA A 169 11.27 9.71 -21.33
N VAL A 170 11.15 11.00 -21.04
CA VAL A 170 11.31 12.07 -22.04
C VAL A 170 12.76 12.19 -22.50
N ALA A 171 13.72 11.99 -21.58
CA ALA A 171 15.14 12.02 -21.91
C ALA A 171 15.58 10.80 -22.77
N GLU A 172 15.02 9.62 -22.50
CA GLU A 172 15.25 8.41 -23.31
C GLU A 172 14.62 8.54 -24.71
N GLY A 173 13.44 9.16 -24.83
CA GLY A 173 12.78 9.43 -26.12
C GLY A 173 13.49 10.48 -26.97
N ALA A 174 14.13 11.48 -26.36
CA ALA A 174 14.91 12.50 -27.09
C ALA A 174 16.18 11.94 -27.72
N ALA A 175 16.73 10.84 -27.20
CA ALA A 175 17.87 10.13 -27.81
C ALA A 175 17.43 9.18 -28.94
N ALA A 176 16.13 8.88 -29.08
CA ALA A 176 15.57 7.95 -30.08
C ALA A 176 14.73 8.63 -31.17
N ALA A 177 14.37 9.90 -31.04
CA ALA A 177 13.47 10.61 -31.94
C ALA A 177 14.18 11.68 -32.78
N ASP A 178 15.05 11.22 -33.70
CA ASP A 178 15.20 11.90 -34.98
C ASP A 178 14.33 11.14 -36.02
N GLY A 179 13.06 11.52 -36.09
CA GLY A 179 12.12 11.06 -37.14
C GLY A 179 10.91 10.26 -36.65
N ALA A 180 9.80 10.90 -36.34
CA ALA A 180 8.45 10.61 -36.84
C ALA A 180 7.40 11.53 -36.21
N ASN A 181 6.77 12.31 -37.07
CA ASN A 181 5.51 13.06 -36.80
C ASN A 181 4.31 12.14 -36.78
N GLY A 182 3.30 12.46 -35.96
CA GLY A 182 1.91 12.04 -36.22
C GLY A 182 1.08 11.64 -35.02
N ALA A 183 0.22 12.58 -34.62
CA ALA A 183 -1.07 12.48 -33.96
C ALA A 183 -1.69 11.10 -33.66
N ASP A 184 -2.16 10.90 -32.42
CA ASP A 184 -3.59 10.78 -32.07
C ASP A 184 -3.71 10.54 -30.55
N ALA A 185 -4.31 11.51 -29.88
CA ALA A 185 -4.65 11.42 -28.46
C ALA A 185 -6.11 10.97 -28.36
N ASP A 186 -6.34 9.71 -28.07
CA ASP A 186 -7.49 9.23 -27.28
C ASP A 186 -7.39 7.71 -27.12
N ALA A 187 -6.84 7.25 -26.01
CA ALA A 187 -7.03 5.89 -25.54
C ALA A 187 -6.90 5.87 -24.03
N ALA A 188 -7.91 5.32 -23.36
CA ALA A 188 -7.96 5.11 -21.93
C ALA A 188 -6.65 4.47 -21.44
N ALA A 189 -5.79 5.29 -20.82
CA ALA A 189 -4.50 4.86 -20.35
C ALA A 189 -4.69 3.89 -19.16
N GLY A 190 -4.43 2.62 -19.41
CA GLY A 190 -4.06 1.68 -18.36
C GLY A 190 -2.82 2.21 -17.62
N PRO A 191 -2.55 1.76 -16.40
CA PRO A 191 -1.40 2.24 -15.64
C PRO A 191 -0.13 2.07 -16.48
N PRO A 192 0.73 3.11 -16.56
CA PRO A 192 1.94 3.04 -17.35
C PRO A 192 2.82 1.89 -16.86
N SER A 193 3.03 0.90 -17.72
CA SER A 193 3.97 -0.20 -17.54
C SER A 193 5.39 0.29 -17.86
N ALA A 194 5.81 1.40 -17.27
CA ALA A 194 7.21 1.79 -17.32
C ALA A 194 7.99 0.92 -16.31
N ALA A 195 9.11 0.37 -16.73
CA ALA A 195 10.07 -0.23 -15.81
C ALA A 195 10.33 0.77 -14.67
N GLY A 196 10.24 0.31 -13.42
CA GLY A 196 10.45 1.15 -12.24
C GLY A 196 9.20 1.72 -11.57
N GLY A 197 7.98 1.54 -12.13
CA GLY A 197 6.73 1.96 -11.47
C GLY A 197 6.26 3.39 -11.80
N ALA A 198 5.13 3.78 -11.22
CA ALA A 198 4.46 5.06 -11.50
C ALA A 198 5.06 6.22 -10.68
N VAL A 199 4.98 7.43 -11.21
CA VAL A 199 5.36 8.68 -10.52
C VAL A 199 4.11 9.49 -10.18
N LEU A 200 4.03 10.01 -8.95
CA LEU A 200 2.92 10.83 -8.49
C LEU A 200 3.06 12.26 -9.03
N ALA A 201 1.99 12.79 -9.63
CA ALA A 201 1.98 14.13 -10.23
C ALA A 201 2.09 15.26 -9.19
N GLU A 202 1.62 15.03 -7.96
CA GLU A 202 1.64 16.02 -6.87
C GLU A 202 2.87 15.90 -5.96
N ALA A 203 3.89 15.15 -6.38
CA ALA A 203 5.14 15.05 -5.63
C ALA A 203 6.00 16.29 -5.79
N ALA A 204 6.85 16.59 -4.79
CA ALA A 204 7.87 17.64 -4.88
C ALA A 204 9.05 17.19 -5.76
N ALA A 205 9.40 15.91 -5.69
CA ALA A 205 10.47 15.31 -6.48
C ALA A 205 10.18 13.84 -6.76
N ALA A 206 10.78 13.31 -7.83
CA ALA A 206 10.72 11.91 -8.20
C ALA A 206 12.11 11.38 -8.53
N LEU A 207 12.36 10.12 -8.14
CA LEU A 207 13.61 9.43 -8.37
C LEU A 207 13.35 8.05 -8.98
N ARG A 208 14.13 7.67 -9.98
CA ARG A 208 14.24 6.28 -10.47
C ARG A 208 15.42 5.63 -9.76
N CYS A 209 15.15 4.51 -9.14
CA CYS A 209 16.11 3.83 -8.28
C CYS A 209 16.26 2.37 -8.68
N ARG A 210 17.46 1.82 -8.49
CA ARG A 210 17.75 0.40 -8.63
C ARG A 210 18.25 -0.17 -7.32
N VAL A 211 17.64 -1.25 -6.84
CA VAL A 211 18.05 -1.96 -5.63
C VAL A 211 19.42 -2.59 -5.87
N LEU A 212 20.42 -2.22 -5.08
CA LEU A 212 21.76 -2.79 -5.13
C LEU A 212 21.97 -3.89 -4.10
N SER A 213 21.34 -3.77 -2.94
CA SER A 213 21.41 -4.77 -1.89
C SER A 213 20.27 -4.66 -0.88
N ARG A 214 19.99 -5.76 -0.19
CA ARG A 214 18.97 -5.86 0.85
C ARG A 214 19.60 -6.37 2.16
N LEU A 215 19.30 -5.71 3.27
CA LEU A 215 19.69 -6.14 4.61
C LEU A 215 18.44 -6.50 5.41
N GLU A 216 18.44 -7.68 6.02
CA GLU A 216 17.38 -8.08 6.93
C GLU A 216 17.49 -7.34 8.26
N ALA A 217 16.45 -6.58 8.63
CA ALA A 217 16.38 -5.77 9.84
C ALA A 217 15.06 -6.05 10.58
N GLY A 218 14.98 -7.14 11.30
CA GLY A 218 13.80 -7.55 12.04
C GLY A 218 12.58 -7.74 11.09
N ALA A 219 11.51 -6.95 11.30
CA ALA A 219 10.30 -7.00 10.49
C ALA A 219 10.42 -6.27 9.14
N HIS A 220 11.57 -5.70 8.81
CA HIS A 220 11.80 -4.93 7.61
C HIS A 220 13.00 -5.44 6.83
N TRP A 221 13.02 -5.14 5.54
CA TRP A 221 14.21 -5.07 4.72
C TRP A 221 14.68 -3.62 4.67
N VAL A 222 15.97 -3.39 4.86
CA VAL A 222 16.61 -2.12 4.52
C VAL A 222 17.25 -2.31 3.15
N LEU A 223 16.71 -1.61 2.16
CA LEU A 223 17.25 -1.60 0.81
C LEU A 223 18.29 -0.50 0.70
N TYR A 224 19.42 -0.79 0.08
CA TYR A 224 20.29 0.21 -0.49
C TYR A 224 20.06 0.27 -2.00
N ALA A 225 19.79 1.45 -2.51
CA ALA A 225 19.48 1.66 -3.91
C ALA A 225 20.29 2.81 -4.50
N ALA A 226 20.78 2.62 -5.73
CA ALA A 226 21.34 3.70 -6.53
C ALA A 226 20.19 4.55 -7.10
N VAL A 227 20.41 5.85 -7.19
CA VAL A 227 19.53 6.78 -7.92
C VAL A 227 20.08 6.89 -9.33
N GLU A 228 19.33 6.37 -10.32
CA GLU A 228 19.71 6.38 -11.73
C GLU A 228 19.23 7.62 -12.45
N ASP A 229 18.05 8.13 -12.06
CA ASP A 229 17.48 9.37 -12.55
C ASP A 229 16.71 10.09 -11.44
N ALA A 230 16.60 11.40 -11.55
CA ALA A 230 15.85 12.23 -10.63
C ALA A 230 15.31 13.50 -11.29
N ALA A 231 14.16 13.96 -10.81
CA ALA A 231 13.61 15.25 -11.21
C ALA A 231 12.99 15.95 -9.99
N VAL A 232 13.24 17.26 -9.88
CA VAL A 232 12.47 18.16 -9.04
C VAL A 232 11.21 18.53 -9.82
N LEU A 233 10.04 18.20 -9.29
CA LEU A 233 8.75 18.44 -9.94
C LEU A 233 8.15 19.78 -9.52
N ASP A 234 8.49 20.26 -8.33
CA ASP A 234 8.07 21.56 -7.80
C ASP A 234 9.18 22.14 -6.90
N GLU A 235 9.90 23.12 -7.41
CA GLU A 235 11.01 23.78 -6.69
C GLU A 235 10.55 24.55 -5.44
N GLY A 236 9.30 24.99 -5.40
CA GLY A 236 8.73 25.74 -4.28
C GLY A 236 8.15 24.84 -3.18
N ALA A 237 8.01 23.55 -3.43
CA ALA A 237 7.38 22.66 -2.49
C ALA A 237 8.37 22.10 -1.45
N ALA A 238 8.04 22.22 -0.16
CA ALA A 238 8.71 21.49 0.88
C ALA A 238 8.28 20.00 0.87
N ALA A 239 9.17 19.10 1.27
CA ALA A 239 8.81 17.71 1.44
C ALA A 239 7.87 17.52 2.64
N ALA A 240 6.80 16.76 2.47
CA ALA A 240 5.93 16.34 3.57
C ALA A 240 6.72 15.49 4.56
N VAL A 241 6.48 15.69 5.86
CA VAL A 241 7.14 14.95 6.95
C VAL A 241 6.12 14.10 7.69
N HIS A 242 6.46 12.84 7.92
CA HIS A 242 5.64 11.95 8.71
C HIS A 242 6.03 11.97 10.18
N HIS A 243 5.14 12.51 11.02
CA HIS A 243 5.24 12.43 12.47
C HIS A 243 4.55 11.18 12.99
N ARG A 244 5.32 10.13 13.28
CA ARG A 244 4.78 8.87 13.78
C ARG A 244 4.12 9.06 15.14
N LYS A 245 2.83 8.72 15.25
CA LYS A 245 2.17 8.56 16.56
C LYS A 245 2.61 7.23 17.16
N VAL A 246 2.96 7.24 18.47
CA VAL A 246 3.32 6.02 19.20
C VAL A 246 2.21 4.98 19.04
N GLY A 247 2.57 3.78 18.60
CA GLY A 247 1.61 2.68 18.41
C GLY A 247 0.86 2.68 17.07
N SER A 248 1.11 3.60 16.13
CA SER A 248 0.55 3.52 14.78
C SER A 248 1.54 2.87 13.81
N ALA A 249 1.11 1.80 13.15
CA ALA A 249 1.59 1.48 11.81
C ALA A 249 0.80 2.36 10.83
N TYR A 250 1.39 2.67 9.64
CA TYR A 250 0.63 3.39 8.61
C TYR A 250 -0.75 2.81 8.41
#